data_f6ffdf88d3b07985c83fedbf75397367
#
_entry.id   f6ffdf88d3b07985c83fedbf75397367
#
_cell.length_a   1.000
_cell.length_b   1.000
_cell.length_c   1.000
_cell.angle_alpha   90.00
_cell.angle_beta   90.00
_cell.angle_gamma   90.00
#
_symmetry.space_group_name_H-M   'P 1'
#
loop_
_entity.id
_entity.type
_entity.pdbx_description
1 polymer ?
#
loop_
_entity_poly.entity_id
_entity_poly.type
_entity_poly.pdbx_seq_one_letter_code
_entity_poly.pdbx_strand_id
1 'polypeptide(L)'
;MTSVISVAVDEIPPLDHDDATSLAEAEYARLLGVADTLSPQDWQRPTDCAGWSVRDMLGHLLGMASMQADPAELRRQLGIATGLAQESGELRLTELTALQVREHAHLTTTELRAALHEATGSPRGGR
;
A
#
# COMPACT_ATOMS: atom_id res chain seq x y z
N MET A 1 -0.61 28.72 22.69
CA MET A 1 0.01 28.72 21.36
C MET A 1 0.95 27.53 21.24
N THR A 2 0.79 26.77 20.20
CA THR A 2 1.61 25.55 19.99
C THR A 2 2.94 25.92 19.37
N SER A 3 4.05 25.47 19.98
CA SER A 3 5.37 25.60 19.38
C SER A 3 5.55 24.56 18.30
N VAL A 4 6.11 24.95 17.17
CA VAL A 4 6.50 24.04 16.11
C VAL A 4 8.01 23.89 16.13
N ILE A 5 8.48 22.65 16.27
CA ILE A 5 9.91 22.35 16.16
C ILE A 5 10.20 22.12 14.68
N SER A 6 11.13 22.89 14.15
CA SER A 6 11.52 22.80 12.76
C SER A 6 13.00 22.41 12.66
N VAL A 7 13.28 21.41 11.84
CA VAL A 7 14.65 20.91 11.61
C VAL A 7 14.88 20.95 10.10
N ALA A 8 16.07 21.41 9.70
CA ALA A 8 16.45 21.41 8.30
C ALA A 8 16.59 19.95 7.80
N VAL A 9 16.16 19.69 6.57
CA VAL A 9 16.15 18.36 6.00
C VAL A 9 17.53 17.69 6.06
N ASP A 10 18.59 18.44 5.77
CA ASP A 10 19.95 17.93 5.78
C ASP A 10 20.49 17.63 7.18
N GLU A 11 19.80 18.10 8.23
CA GLU A 11 20.13 17.79 9.63
C GLU A 11 19.46 16.52 10.13
N ILE A 12 18.51 15.96 9.36
CA ILE A 12 17.83 14.74 9.74
C ILE A 12 18.68 13.55 9.28
N PRO A 13 19.17 12.73 10.21
CA PRO A 13 19.95 11.56 9.80
C PRO A 13 19.08 10.56 9.05
N PRO A 14 19.65 9.83 8.07
CA PRO A 14 18.91 8.76 7.44
C PRO A 14 18.58 7.66 8.45
N LEU A 15 17.42 7.01 8.25
CA LEU A 15 17.04 5.86 9.08
C LEU A 15 17.95 4.69 8.75
N ASP A 16 18.38 3.94 9.78
CA ASP A 16 19.03 2.68 9.52
C ASP A 16 17.97 1.61 9.13
N HIS A 17 18.45 0.45 8.68
CA HIS A 17 17.57 -0.60 8.19
C HIS A 17 16.60 -1.11 9.27
N ASP A 18 17.07 -1.29 10.49
CA ASP A 18 16.25 -1.82 11.58
C ASP A 18 15.17 -0.82 12.00
N ASP A 19 15.51 0.46 12.10
CA ASP A 19 14.54 1.52 12.40
C ASP A 19 13.50 1.63 11.30
N ALA A 20 13.92 1.58 10.03
CA ALA A 20 13.00 1.63 8.90
C ALA A 20 12.04 0.43 8.91
N THR A 21 12.55 -0.76 9.22
CA THR A 21 11.72 -1.98 9.32
C THR A 21 10.69 -1.84 10.44
N SER A 22 11.11 -1.39 11.62
CA SER A 22 10.21 -1.20 12.76
C SER A 22 9.12 -0.18 12.47
N LEU A 23 9.46 0.92 11.80
CA LEU A 23 8.48 1.94 11.41
C LEU A 23 7.51 1.42 10.37
N ALA A 24 7.98 0.66 9.39
CA ALA A 24 7.12 0.05 8.38
C ALA A 24 6.13 -0.94 9.02
N GLU A 25 6.59 -1.77 9.93
CA GLU A 25 5.74 -2.70 10.67
C GLU A 25 4.67 -1.97 11.48
N ALA A 26 5.05 -0.89 12.15
CA ALA A 26 4.10 -0.07 12.92
C ALA A 26 3.05 0.58 12.02
N GLU A 27 3.45 1.10 10.86
CA GLU A 27 2.52 1.71 9.93
C GLU A 27 1.56 0.69 9.31
N TYR A 28 2.06 -0.48 8.94
CA TYR A 28 1.19 -1.55 8.45
C TYR A 28 0.21 -2.02 9.53
N ALA A 29 0.66 -2.11 10.78
CA ALA A 29 -0.24 -2.46 11.88
C ALA A 29 -1.37 -1.45 12.05
N ARG A 30 -1.07 -0.15 11.91
CA ARG A 30 -2.09 0.90 11.96
C ARG A 30 -3.07 0.79 10.80
N LEU A 31 -2.56 0.57 9.59
CA LEU A 31 -3.39 0.38 8.40
C LEU A 31 -4.35 -0.79 8.57
N LEU A 32 -3.85 -1.93 9.04
CA LEU A 32 -4.65 -3.12 9.27
C LEU A 32 -5.71 -2.88 10.34
N GLY A 33 -5.36 -2.16 11.41
CA GLY A 33 -6.30 -1.78 12.45
C GLY A 33 -7.45 -0.94 11.90
N VAL A 34 -7.16 0.00 11.03
CA VAL A 34 -8.20 0.80 10.36
C VAL A 34 -9.03 -0.08 9.44
N ALA A 35 -8.39 -0.89 8.60
CA ALA A 35 -9.09 -1.77 7.66
C ALA A 35 -10.07 -2.70 8.37
N ASP A 36 -9.69 -3.20 9.54
CA ASP A 36 -10.53 -4.12 10.32
C ASP A 36 -11.76 -3.45 10.92
N THR A 37 -11.80 -2.11 11.00
CA THR A 37 -12.94 -1.35 11.54
C THR A 37 -13.89 -0.85 10.47
N LEU A 38 -13.57 -1.00 9.19
CA LEU A 38 -14.38 -0.45 8.11
C LEU A 38 -15.70 -1.21 7.95
N SER A 39 -16.80 -0.45 7.89
CA SER A 39 -18.11 -1.00 7.54
C SER A 39 -18.18 -1.25 6.02
N PRO A 40 -19.15 -2.05 5.53
CA PRO A 40 -19.33 -2.22 4.10
C PRO A 40 -19.49 -0.92 3.32
N GLN A 41 -20.15 0.08 3.92
CA GLN A 41 -20.31 1.39 3.30
C GLN A 41 -18.99 2.16 3.25
N ASP A 42 -18.15 2.02 4.28
CA ASP A 42 -16.86 2.71 4.33
C ASP A 42 -15.92 2.28 3.18
N TRP A 43 -15.97 1.00 2.80
CA TRP A 43 -15.14 0.48 1.71
C TRP A 43 -15.46 1.14 0.37
N GLN A 44 -16.70 1.62 0.20
CA GLN A 44 -17.15 2.24 -1.05
C GLN A 44 -16.99 3.76 -1.06
N ARG A 45 -16.53 4.36 0.05
CA ARG A 45 -16.37 5.82 0.12
C ARG A 45 -15.29 6.30 -0.81
N PRO A 46 -15.48 7.49 -1.44
CA PRO A 46 -14.42 8.09 -2.24
C PRO A 46 -13.28 8.54 -1.33
N THR A 47 -12.09 8.65 -1.93
CA THR A 47 -10.90 9.19 -1.27
C THR A 47 -10.48 10.49 -1.92
N ASP A 48 -9.45 11.14 -1.36
CA ASP A 48 -8.84 12.32 -1.97
C ASP A 48 -8.15 12.00 -3.30
N CYS A 49 -7.87 10.72 -3.55
CA CYS A 49 -7.37 10.29 -4.86
C CYS A 49 -8.58 10.19 -5.81
N ALA A 50 -8.69 11.12 -6.74
CA ALA A 50 -9.84 11.21 -7.64
C ALA A 50 -10.08 9.90 -8.39
N GLY A 51 -11.31 9.42 -8.35
CA GLY A 51 -11.71 8.18 -9.00
C GLY A 51 -11.43 6.91 -8.22
N TRP A 52 -10.85 7.01 -7.03
CA TRP A 52 -10.50 5.85 -6.20
C TRP A 52 -11.32 5.81 -4.92
N SER A 53 -11.93 4.66 -4.67
CA SER A 53 -12.59 4.37 -3.40
C SER A 53 -11.58 3.93 -2.35
N VAL A 54 -12.02 3.83 -1.09
CA VAL A 54 -11.22 3.24 -0.01
C VAL A 54 -10.76 1.83 -0.39
N ARG A 55 -11.67 1.04 -0.99
CA ARG A 55 -11.35 -0.30 -1.46
C ARG A 55 -10.23 -0.29 -2.49
N ASP A 56 -10.27 0.63 -3.44
CA ASP A 56 -9.23 0.75 -4.47
C ASP A 56 -7.87 1.08 -3.84
N MET A 57 -7.86 1.99 -2.87
CA MET A 57 -6.64 2.34 -2.14
C MET A 57 -6.04 1.14 -1.42
N LEU A 58 -6.88 0.32 -0.79
CA LEU A 58 -6.39 -0.87 -0.09
C LEU A 58 -5.90 -1.95 -1.07
N GLY A 59 -6.50 -2.06 -2.24
CA GLY A 59 -6.00 -2.92 -3.31
C GLY A 59 -4.61 -2.49 -3.80
N HIS A 60 -4.42 -1.17 -3.97
CA HIS A 60 -3.13 -0.59 -4.30
C HIS A 60 -2.09 -0.90 -3.20
N LEU A 61 -2.45 -0.71 -1.94
CA LEU A 61 -1.54 -0.96 -0.82
C LEU A 61 -1.18 -2.44 -0.71
N LEU A 62 -2.11 -3.34 -1.01
CA LEU A 62 -1.82 -4.77 -1.09
C LEU A 62 -0.78 -5.06 -2.18
N GLY A 63 -0.93 -4.46 -3.35
CA GLY A 63 0.03 -4.60 -4.43
C GLY A 63 1.43 -4.13 -4.03
N MET A 64 1.50 -2.99 -3.35
CA MET A 64 2.77 -2.44 -2.86
C MET A 64 3.41 -3.35 -1.82
N ALA A 65 2.64 -3.83 -0.85
CA ALA A 65 3.15 -4.72 0.19
C ALA A 65 3.64 -6.03 -0.41
N SER A 66 2.91 -6.57 -1.38
CA SER A 66 3.28 -7.83 -2.05
C SER A 66 4.60 -7.73 -2.79
N MET A 67 4.83 -6.62 -3.51
CA MET A 67 6.07 -6.46 -4.24
C MET A 67 7.26 -6.12 -3.33
N GLN A 68 7.02 -5.52 -2.18
CA GLN A 68 8.07 -5.28 -1.20
C GLN A 68 8.48 -6.56 -0.47
N ALA A 69 7.56 -7.50 -0.34
CA ALA A 69 7.82 -8.76 0.37
C ALA A 69 8.50 -9.82 -0.50
N ASP A 70 8.40 -9.71 -1.83
CA ASP A 70 8.87 -10.74 -2.76
C ASP A 70 9.53 -10.11 -4.00
N PRO A 71 10.85 -10.30 -4.18
CA PRO A 71 11.55 -9.78 -5.36
C PRO A 71 10.99 -10.27 -6.69
N ALA A 72 10.46 -11.47 -6.76
CA ALA A 72 9.84 -12.00 -7.98
C ALA A 72 8.56 -11.24 -8.31
N GLU A 73 7.76 -10.92 -7.29
CA GLU A 73 6.54 -10.13 -7.46
C GLU A 73 6.86 -8.69 -7.88
N LEU A 74 7.92 -8.10 -7.31
CA LEU A 74 8.40 -6.78 -7.72
C LEU A 74 8.74 -6.77 -9.21
N ARG A 75 9.50 -7.76 -9.67
CA ARG A 75 9.88 -7.87 -11.09
C ARG A 75 8.66 -8.05 -11.99
N ARG A 76 7.71 -8.87 -11.56
CA ARG A 76 6.47 -9.12 -12.31
C ARG A 76 5.67 -7.83 -12.51
N GLN A 77 5.41 -7.12 -11.41
CA GLN A 77 4.62 -5.89 -11.46
C GLN A 77 5.31 -4.80 -12.28
N LEU A 78 6.60 -4.58 -12.04
CA LEU A 78 7.35 -3.56 -12.78
C LEU A 78 7.46 -3.89 -14.27
N GLY A 79 7.62 -5.16 -14.61
CA GLY A 79 7.67 -5.60 -16.01
C GLY A 79 6.36 -5.32 -16.75
N ILE A 80 5.22 -5.64 -16.13
CA ILE A 80 3.91 -5.39 -16.71
C ILE A 80 3.67 -3.89 -16.84
N ALA A 81 3.96 -3.12 -15.78
CA ALA A 81 3.76 -1.67 -15.78
C ALA A 81 4.61 -0.98 -16.84
N THR A 82 5.85 -1.42 -17.04
CA THR A 82 6.73 -0.89 -18.08
C THR A 82 6.14 -1.11 -19.47
N GLY A 83 5.64 -2.33 -19.75
CA GLY A 83 5.00 -2.63 -21.03
C GLY A 83 3.75 -1.80 -21.27
N LEU A 84 2.92 -1.64 -20.23
CA LEU A 84 1.71 -0.82 -20.34
C LEU A 84 2.06 0.66 -20.58
N ALA A 85 3.07 1.18 -19.91
CA ALA A 85 3.51 2.56 -20.08
C ALA A 85 4.03 2.81 -21.50
N GLN A 86 4.72 1.84 -22.09
CA GLN A 86 5.19 1.94 -23.48
C GLN A 86 4.02 2.01 -24.46
N GLU A 87 2.94 1.30 -24.20
CA GLU A 87 1.76 1.30 -25.06
C GLU A 87 0.90 2.56 -24.87
N SER A 88 0.70 2.99 -23.63
CA SER A 88 -0.21 4.09 -23.30
C SER A 88 0.43 5.48 -23.40
N GLY A 89 1.73 5.56 -23.27
CA GLY A 89 2.44 6.84 -23.14
C GLY A 89 2.39 7.43 -21.75
N GLU A 90 1.75 6.75 -20.79
CA GLU A 90 1.68 7.19 -19.41
C GLU A 90 2.96 6.88 -18.65
N LEU A 91 3.10 7.46 -17.45
CA LEU A 91 4.21 7.15 -16.56
C LEU A 91 4.09 5.71 -16.06
N ARG A 92 5.23 5.04 -15.89
CA ARG A 92 5.25 3.69 -15.36
C ARG A 92 4.57 3.61 -13.98
N LEU A 93 4.77 4.60 -13.12
CA LEU A 93 4.14 4.63 -11.80
C LEU A 93 2.61 4.68 -11.90
N THR A 94 2.09 5.46 -12.85
CA THR A 94 0.64 5.54 -13.09
C THR A 94 0.09 4.17 -13.49
N GLU A 95 0.76 3.49 -14.40
CA GLU A 95 0.34 2.15 -14.84
C GLU A 95 0.48 1.11 -13.74
N LEU A 96 1.55 1.20 -12.94
CA LEU A 96 1.76 0.30 -11.80
C LEU A 96 0.62 0.41 -10.79
N THR A 97 0.24 1.63 -10.45
CA THR A 97 -0.83 1.88 -9.48
C THR A 97 -2.18 1.35 -9.99
N ALA A 98 -2.49 1.64 -11.24
CA ALA A 98 -3.72 1.13 -11.87
C ALA A 98 -3.74 -0.40 -11.94
N LEU A 99 -2.60 -1.02 -12.23
CA LEU A 99 -2.45 -2.46 -12.27
C LEU A 99 -2.79 -3.08 -10.90
N GLN A 100 -2.24 -2.51 -9.84
CA GLN A 100 -2.46 -3.01 -8.48
C GLN A 100 -3.93 -2.96 -8.09
N VAL A 101 -4.61 -1.86 -8.39
CA VAL A 101 -6.05 -1.74 -8.15
C VAL A 101 -6.83 -2.79 -8.95
N ARG A 102 -6.51 -2.93 -10.23
CA ARG A 102 -7.22 -3.83 -11.14
C ARG A 102 -7.02 -5.29 -10.76
N GLU A 103 -5.82 -5.69 -10.38
CA GLU A 103 -5.52 -7.07 -10.03
C GLU A 103 -6.24 -7.53 -8.76
N HIS A 104 -6.61 -6.62 -7.88
CA HIS A 104 -7.28 -6.96 -6.63
C HIS A 104 -8.78 -6.61 -6.61
N ALA A 105 -9.30 -6.13 -7.73
CA ALA A 105 -10.69 -5.68 -7.82
C ALA A 105 -11.71 -6.81 -7.63
N HIS A 106 -11.32 -8.05 -7.90
CA HIS A 106 -12.19 -9.23 -7.77
C HIS A 106 -12.29 -9.77 -6.33
N LEU A 107 -11.42 -9.32 -5.43
CA LEU A 107 -11.41 -9.82 -4.04
C LEU A 107 -12.59 -9.24 -3.26
N THR A 108 -13.18 -10.06 -2.39
CA THR A 108 -14.12 -9.54 -1.39
C THR A 108 -13.35 -8.72 -0.35
N THR A 109 -14.05 -7.91 0.43
CA THR A 109 -13.39 -7.13 1.48
C THR A 109 -12.75 -8.04 2.54
N THR A 110 -13.36 -9.18 2.82
CA THR A 110 -12.79 -10.18 3.73
C THR A 110 -11.50 -10.76 3.18
N GLU A 111 -11.52 -11.13 1.89
CA GLU A 111 -10.33 -11.65 1.20
C GLU A 111 -9.22 -10.60 1.14
N LEU A 112 -9.57 -9.36 0.84
CA LEU A 112 -8.62 -8.26 0.75
C LEU A 112 -7.94 -8.01 2.10
N ARG A 113 -8.71 -7.99 3.20
CA ARG A 113 -8.14 -7.85 4.55
C ARG A 113 -7.21 -9.01 4.89
N ALA A 114 -7.63 -10.22 4.59
CA ALA A 114 -6.79 -11.40 4.84
C ALA A 114 -5.48 -11.34 4.06
N ALA A 115 -5.54 -10.94 2.80
CA ALA A 115 -4.36 -10.81 1.95
C ALA A 115 -3.43 -9.69 2.44
N LEU A 116 -3.97 -8.58 2.94
CA LEU A 116 -3.17 -7.51 3.53
C LEU A 116 -2.40 -7.98 4.76
N HIS A 117 -3.06 -8.72 5.67
CA HIS A 117 -2.38 -9.29 6.83
C HIS A 117 -1.24 -10.22 6.41
N GLU A 118 -1.46 -11.05 5.42
CA GLU A 118 -0.46 -11.99 4.94
C GLU A 118 0.70 -11.28 4.26
N ALA A 119 0.42 -10.33 3.37
CA ALA A 119 1.45 -9.64 2.59
C ALA A 119 2.34 -8.75 3.47
N THR A 120 1.80 -8.20 4.55
CA THR A 120 2.58 -7.36 5.47
C THR A 120 3.34 -8.15 6.51
N GLY A 121 3.19 -9.48 6.53
CA GLY A 121 3.81 -10.34 7.52
C GLY A 121 3.22 -10.17 8.92
N SER A 122 2.10 -9.45 9.04
CA SER A 122 1.44 -9.26 10.32
C SER A 122 0.87 -10.58 10.83
N PRO A 123 1.16 -10.98 12.06
CA PRO A 123 0.59 -12.21 12.59
C PRO A 123 -0.92 -12.09 12.69
N ARG A 124 -1.61 -13.05 12.12
CA ARG A 124 -3.02 -13.26 12.43
C ARG A 124 -3.06 -13.88 13.79
N GLY A 125 -3.91 -13.41 14.66
CA GLY A 125 -3.97 -13.86 16.03
C GLY A 125 -3.55 -15.32 16.21
N GLY A 126 -2.63 -15.60 17.07
CA GLY A 126 -2.17 -16.94 17.30
C GLY A 126 -1.06 -17.45 16.39
N ARG A 127 -0.59 -16.66 15.46
CA ARG A 127 0.58 -17.03 14.71
C ARG A 127 1.85 -16.68 15.45
#